data_0c7c7500285e9ecb440467b27a69cbb6
#
_entry.id   0c7c7500285e9ecb440467b27a69cbb6
#
_cell.length_a   1.000
_cell.length_b   1.000
_cell.length_c   1.000
_cell.angle_alpha   90.00
_cell.angle_beta   90.00
_cell.angle_gamma   90.00
#
_symmetry.space_group_name_H-M   'P 1'
#
loop_
_entity.id
_entity.type
_entity.pdbx_description
1 polymer ?
#
loop_
_entity_poly.entity_id
_entity_poly.type
_entity_poly.pdbx_seq_one_letter_code
_entity_poly.pdbx_strand_id
1 'polypeptide(L)'
;MLVSEILRIKGNALFTTPPEGSVLSAVHVMAEHDIGSLIVMDHGRMSGILTFAEVLRALSQAGGRLGELAVSDIYLRDPVVAKPNMDVMELRRVMLERHARYVPVMDGNMLQGVVSFHDVAKAVYEDQSMEVSMLKSYINS
;
A
#
# COMPACT_ATOMS: atom_id res chain seq x y z
N MET A 1 1.01 9.05 -16.14
CA MET A 1 1.94 8.89 -14.99
C MET A 1 2.08 7.41 -14.68
N LEU A 2 3.29 6.97 -14.43
CA LEU A 2 3.58 5.58 -14.08
C LEU A 2 3.64 5.39 -12.56
N VAL A 3 3.35 4.19 -12.11
CA VAL A 3 3.44 3.80 -10.69
C VAL A 3 4.83 4.08 -10.12
N SER A 4 5.90 3.84 -10.90
CA SER A 4 7.28 4.13 -10.48
C SER A 4 7.50 5.61 -10.13
N GLU A 5 6.76 6.51 -10.75
CA GLU A 5 6.85 7.95 -10.46
C GLU A 5 6.26 8.27 -9.08
N ILE A 6 5.18 7.59 -8.70
CA ILE A 6 4.62 7.72 -7.35
C ILE A 6 5.64 7.29 -6.29
N LEU A 7 6.29 6.15 -6.51
CA LEU A 7 7.29 5.64 -5.57
C LEU A 7 8.48 6.60 -5.41
N ARG A 8 8.90 7.21 -6.51
CA ARG A 8 10.00 8.18 -6.49
C ARG A 8 9.65 9.41 -5.67
N ILE A 9 8.42 9.93 -5.83
CA ILE A 9 7.93 11.11 -5.09
C ILE A 9 7.71 10.78 -3.62
N LYS A 10 7.13 9.61 -3.35
CA LYS A 10 6.80 9.15 -1.99
C LYS A 10 8.06 8.89 -1.15
N GLY A 11 9.16 8.48 -1.79
CA GLY A 11 10.38 8.09 -1.12
C GLY A 11 10.43 6.59 -0.82
N ASN A 12 11.51 6.15 -0.17
CA ASN A 12 11.84 4.75 0.00
C ASN A 12 11.46 4.16 1.37
N ALA A 13 10.65 4.86 2.17
CA ALA A 13 10.22 4.34 3.45
C ALA A 13 9.34 3.11 3.24
N LEU A 14 9.82 1.96 3.72
CA LEU A 14 9.13 0.69 3.59
C LEU A 14 9.15 -0.01 4.93
N PHE A 15 7.97 -0.33 5.46
CA PHE A 15 7.83 -1.00 6.74
C PHE A 15 7.40 -2.44 6.50
N THR A 16 8.10 -3.38 7.11
CA THR A 16 7.88 -4.81 6.93
C THR A 16 7.72 -5.51 8.26
N THR A 17 7.19 -6.71 8.20
CA THR A 17 7.09 -7.61 9.35
C THR A 17 7.34 -9.05 8.88
N PRO A 18 7.98 -9.90 9.69
CA PRO A 18 8.06 -11.32 9.35
C PRO A 18 6.73 -12.02 9.68
N PRO A 19 6.44 -13.19 9.04
CA PRO A 19 5.21 -13.93 9.32
C PRO A 19 5.07 -14.36 10.78
N GLU A 20 6.18 -14.65 11.44
CA GLU A 20 6.20 -15.07 12.85
C GLU A 20 6.10 -13.89 13.83
N GLY A 21 6.13 -12.66 13.35
CA GLY A 21 5.94 -11.48 14.20
C GLY A 21 4.55 -11.45 14.82
N SER A 22 4.41 -10.78 15.97
CA SER A 22 3.10 -10.66 16.61
C SER A 22 2.25 -9.59 15.92
N VAL A 23 0.94 -9.83 15.85
CA VAL A 23 -0.01 -8.84 15.32
C VAL A 23 0.03 -7.58 16.18
N LEU A 24 0.15 -7.71 17.49
CA LEU A 24 0.23 -6.55 18.39
C LEU A 24 1.44 -5.68 18.09
N SER A 25 2.62 -6.26 17.85
CA SER A 25 3.80 -5.51 17.44
C SER A 25 3.60 -4.80 16.12
N ALA A 26 2.95 -5.45 15.16
CA ALA A 26 2.61 -4.85 13.87
C ALA A 26 1.68 -3.66 14.04
N VAL A 27 0.68 -3.77 14.91
CA VAL A 27 -0.25 -2.68 15.22
C VAL A 27 0.50 -1.48 15.82
N HIS A 28 1.45 -1.71 16.71
CA HIS A 28 2.26 -0.64 17.29
C HIS A 28 3.08 0.09 16.22
N VAL A 29 3.68 -0.64 15.29
CA VAL A 29 4.44 -0.04 14.17
C VAL A 29 3.52 0.81 13.30
N MET A 30 2.35 0.29 12.94
CA MET A 30 1.37 1.03 12.15
C MET A 30 0.93 2.32 12.83
N ALA A 31 0.63 2.24 14.13
CA ALA A 31 0.18 3.40 14.91
C ALA A 31 1.29 4.45 15.06
N GLU A 32 2.51 4.01 15.34
CA GLU A 32 3.66 4.89 15.52
C GLU A 32 4.00 5.67 14.25
N HIS A 33 3.91 5.02 13.10
CA HIS A 33 4.28 5.62 11.81
C HIS A 33 3.08 6.15 11.02
N ASP A 34 1.88 6.07 11.58
CA ASP A 34 0.64 6.49 10.91
C ASP A 34 0.49 5.87 9.52
N ILE A 35 0.67 4.55 9.47
CA ILE A 35 0.53 3.77 8.23
C ILE A 35 -0.51 2.67 8.43
N GLY A 36 -1.17 2.28 7.34
CA GLY A 36 -2.26 1.30 7.38
C GLY A 36 -1.88 -0.07 6.84
N SER A 37 -0.60 -0.30 6.55
CA SER A 37 -0.15 -1.58 6.02
C SER A 37 1.30 -1.86 6.37
N LEU A 38 1.64 -3.14 6.45
CA LEU A 38 3.01 -3.64 6.51
C LEU A 38 3.16 -4.74 5.47
N ILE A 39 4.29 -4.75 4.78
CA ILE A 39 4.61 -5.87 3.90
C ILE A 39 5.12 -7.03 4.74
N VAL A 40 4.59 -8.21 4.46
CA VAL A 40 5.05 -9.44 5.12
C VAL A 40 6.19 -10.02 4.29
N MET A 41 7.40 -10.01 4.86
CA MET A 41 8.60 -10.53 4.22
C MET A 41 9.05 -11.80 4.90
N ASP A 42 9.33 -12.82 4.11
CA ASP A 42 9.81 -14.11 4.60
C ASP A 42 11.07 -14.49 3.82
N HIS A 43 12.20 -14.54 4.53
CA HIS A 43 13.51 -14.91 3.94
C HIS A 43 13.85 -14.09 2.69
N GLY A 44 13.63 -12.77 2.76
CA GLY A 44 13.95 -11.85 1.69
C GLY A 44 12.94 -11.78 0.55
N ARG A 45 11.82 -12.49 0.67
CA ARG A 45 10.75 -12.51 -0.33
C ARG A 45 9.45 -11.98 0.25
N MET A 46 8.68 -11.27 -0.56
CA MET A 46 7.36 -10.84 -0.16
C MET A 46 6.41 -12.03 -0.10
N SER A 47 5.84 -12.29 1.10
CA SER A 47 4.80 -13.31 1.29
C SER A 47 3.40 -12.75 1.12
N GLY A 48 3.20 -11.49 1.44
CA GLY A 48 1.89 -10.85 1.36
C GLY A 48 1.88 -9.51 2.05
N ILE A 49 0.69 -9.10 2.49
CA ILE A 49 0.50 -7.80 3.12
C ILE A 49 -0.42 -7.92 4.32
N LEU A 50 -0.11 -7.18 5.38
CA LEU A 50 -0.98 -7.01 6.53
C LEU A 50 -1.51 -5.59 6.51
N THR A 51 -2.83 -5.42 6.39
CA THR A 51 -3.46 -4.11 6.44
C THR A 51 -4.36 -3.99 7.66
N PHE A 52 -4.77 -2.77 7.96
CA PHE A 52 -5.71 -2.56 9.08
C PHE A 52 -7.01 -3.35 8.90
N ALA A 53 -7.41 -3.71 7.67
CA ALA A 53 -8.61 -4.49 7.41
C ALA A 53 -8.51 -5.91 8.01
N GLU A 54 -7.37 -6.58 7.84
CA GLU A 54 -7.12 -7.89 8.45
C GLU A 54 -7.05 -7.78 9.97
N VAL A 55 -6.43 -6.72 10.49
CA VAL A 55 -6.36 -6.46 11.93
C VAL A 55 -7.75 -6.25 12.52
N LEU A 56 -8.59 -5.45 11.87
CA LEU A 56 -9.96 -5.21 12.34
C LEU A 56 -10.79 -6.49 12.36
N ARG A 57 -10.70 -7.32 11.33
CA ARG A 57 -11.39 -8.61 11.29
C ARG A 57 -10.92 -9.53 12.40
N ALA A 58 -9.62 -9.64 12.60
CA ALA A 58 -9.03 -10.45 13.66
C ALA A 58 -9.48 -9.98 15.05
N LEU A 59 -9.47 -8.66 15.26
CA LEU A 59 -9.90 -8.06 16.52
C LEU A 59 -11.37 -8.37 16.82
N SER A 60 -12.23 -8.26 15.80
CA SER A 60 -13.66 -8.59 15.91
C SER A 60 -13.88 -10.06 16.26
N GLN A 61 -13.16 -10.97 15.60
CA GLN A 61 -13.27 -12.41 15.83
C GLN A 61 -12.72 -12.83 17.19
N ALA A 62 -11.68 -12.15 17.67
CA ALA A 62 -11.02 -12.46 18.94
C ALA A 62 -11.62 -11.74 20.16
N GLY A 63 -12.76 -11.05 19.97
CA GLY A 63 -13.42 -10.33 21.06
C GLY A 63 -12.59 -9.18 21.62
N GLY A 64 -11.81 -8.53 20.77
CA GLY A 64 -10.98 -7.40 21.17
C GLY A 64 -9.57 -7.76 21.63
N ARG A 65 -9.13 -9.00 21.44
CA ARG A 65 -7.82 -9.47 21.92
C ARG A 65 -6.91 -9.83 20.75
N LEU A 66 -5.70 -9.26 20.74
CA LEU A 66 -4.68 -9.55 19.71
C LEU A 66 -3.46 -10.26 20.27
N GLY A 67 -3.38 -10.45 21.60
CA GLY A 67 -2.14 -10.77 22.30
C GLY A 67 -1.39 -12.02 21.86
N GLU A 68 -2.08 -13.02 21.33
CA GLU A 68 -1.48 -14.30 20.95
C GLU A 68 -1.44 -14.55 19.45
N LEU A 69 -1.98 -13.61 18.64
CA LEU A 69 -2.01 -13.78 17.20
C LEU A 69 -0.66 -13.42 16.58
N ALA A 70 -0.18 -14.31 15.70
CA ALA A 70 0.95 -14.04 14.84
C ALA A 70 0.46 -13.43 13.50
N VAL A 71 1.32 -12.68 12.86
CA VAL A 71 1.03 -12.12 11.52
C VAL A 71 0.63 -13.24 10.56
N SER A 72 1.30 -14.41 10.64
CA SER A 72 0.99 -15.58 9.81
C SER A 72 -0.44 -16.08 9.95
N ASP A 73 -1.13 -15.75 11.05
CA ASP A 73 -2.52 -16.17 11.25
C ASP A 73 -3.51 -15.34 10.43
N ILE A 74 -3.17 -14.12 10.07
CA ILE A 74 -4.16 -13.17 9.54
C ILE A 74 -3.78 -12.42 8.27
N TYR A 75 -2.52 -12.40 7.87
CA TYR A 75 -2.11 -11.56 6.73
C TYR A 75 -2.69 -12.06 5.40
N LEU A 76 -2.82 -11.16 4.45
CA LEU A 76 -3.31 -11.45 3.10
C LEU A 76 -2.17 -12.03 2.26
N ARG A 77 -2.31 -13.29 1.82
CA ARG A 77 -1.25 -14.05 1.13
C ARG A 77 -1.13 -13.76 -0.35
N ASP A 78 -2.24 -13.41 -1.00
CA ASP A 78 -2.26 -13.11 -2.44
C ASP A 78 -2.80 -11.71 -2.68
N PRO A 79 -2.04 -10.65 -2.30
CA PRO A 79 -2.51 -9.30 -2.53
C PRO A 79 -2.49 -8.96 -4.01
N VAL A 80 -3.34 -8.00 -4.40
CA VAL A 80 -3.19 -7.34 -5.69
C VAL A 80 -1.81 -6.68 -5.71
N VAL A 81 -1.08 -6.86 -6.80
CA VAL A 81 0.24 -6.24 -6.97
C VAL A 81 0.25 -5.37 -8.21
N ALA A 82 1.08 -4.34 -8.21
CA ALA A 82 1.32 -3.46 -9.34
C ALA A 82 2.75 -3.65 -9.86
N LYS A 83 2.96 -3.26 -11.10
CA LYS A 83 4.29 -3.20 -11.70
C LYS A 83 4.75 -1.74 -11.77
N PRO A 84 6.06 -1.49 -11.73
CA PRO A 84 6.57 -0.11 -11.81
C PRO A 84 6.12 0.65 -13.06
N ASN A 85 5.97 -0.06 -14.18
CA ASN A 85 5.58 0.54 -15.48
C ASN A 85 4.08 0.56 -15.71
N MET A 86 3.28 0.19 -14.71
CA MET A 86 1.82 0.28 -14.80
C MET A 86 1.39 1.74 -14.79
N ASP A 87 0.36 2.07 -15.57
CA ASP A 87 -0.24 3.40 -15.56
C ASP A 87 -1.04 3.61 -14.26
N VAL A 88 -0.92 4.79 -13.69
CA VAL A 88 -1.58 5.14 -12.42
C VAL A 88 -3.10 5.02 -12.52
N MET A 89 -3.69 5.37 -13.67
CA MET A 89 -5.14 5.26 -13.86
C MET A 89 -5.61 3.81 -13.91
N GLU A 90 -4.79 2.92 -14.46
CA GLU A 90 -5.08 1.48 -14.43
C GLU A 90 -5.01 0.95 -13.00
N LEU A 91 -4.00 1.36 -12.23
CA LEU A 91 -3.90 0.97 -10.82
C LEU A 91 -5.10 1.47 -10.03
N ARG A 92 -5.51 2.72 -10.23
CA ARG A 92 -6.71 3.29 -9.59
C ARG A 92 -7.93 2.43 -9.86
N ARG A 93 -8.14 2.02 -11.12
CA ARG A 93 -9.27 1.17 -11.50
C ARG A 93 -9.23 -0.17 -10.77
N VAL A 94 -8.06 -0.81 -10.72
CA VAL A 94 -7.89 -2.10 -10.04
C VAL A 94 -8.15 -1.95 -8.54
N MET A 95 -7.65 -0.91 -7.92
CA MET A 95 -7.86 -0.64 -6.49
C MET A 95 -9.34 -0.48 -6.16
N LEU A 96 -10.09 0.23 -7.02
CA LEU A 96 -11.52 0.44 -6.84
C LEU A 96 -12.31 -0.86 -7.02
N GLU A 97 -12.01 -1.62 -8.07
CA GLU A 97 -12.71 -2.88 -8.37
C GLU A 97 -12.43 -3.96 -7.32
N ARG A 98 -11.21 -4.02 -6.81
CA ARG A 98 -10.78 -5.07 -5.88
C ARG A 98 -10.83 -4.64 -4.42
N HIS A 99 -11.27 -3.42 -4.13
CA HIS A 99 -11.25 -2.82 -2.79
C HIS A 99 -9.86 -2.90 -2.12
N ALA A 100 -8.82 -2.75 -2.94
CA ALA A 100 -7.44 -2.79 -2.45
C ALA A 100 -6.98 -1.36 -2.13
N ARG A 101 -6.76 -1.06 -0.85
CA ARG A 101 -6.31 0.26 -0.40
C ARG A 101 -4.79 0.41 -0.40
N TYR A 102 -4.08 -0.71 -0.39
CA TYR A 102 -2.62 -0.77 -0.35
C TYR A 102 -2.17 -1.83 -1.33
N VAL A 103 -1.26 -1.48 -2.23
CA VAL A 103 -0.83 -2.39 -3.30
C VAL A 103 0.70 -2.42 -3.33
N PRO A 104 1.30 -3.61 -3.10
CA PRO A 104 2.73 -3.77 -3.29
C PRO A 104 3.11 -3.58 -4.76
N VAL A 105 4.23 -2.92 -4.99
CA VAL A 105 4.79 -2.75 -6.33
C VAL A 105 5.96 -3.72 -6.47
N MET A 106 5.83 -4.62 -7.43
CA MET A 106 6.80 -5.70 -7.64
C MET A 106 7.43 -5.58 -9.03
N ASP A 107 8.74 -5.72 -9.08
CA ASP A 107 9.47 -5.90 -10.33
C ASP A 107 9.98 -7.35 -10.34
N GLY A 108 9.27 -8.23 -11.06
CA GLY A 108 9.49 -9.67 -10.92
C GLY A 108 9.26 -10.12 -9.48
N ASN A 109 10.30 -10.66 -8.85
CA ASN A 109 10.26 -11.11 -7.45
C ASN A 109 10.77 -10.04 -6.47
N MET A 110 11.12 -8.85 -6.97
CA MET A 110 11.72 -7.78 -6.16
C MET A 110 10.67 -6.76 -5.75
N LEU A 111 10.47 -6.60 -4.45
CA LEU A 111 9.60 -5.57 -3.91
C LEU A 111 10.23 -4.19 -4.09
N GLN A 112 9.47 -3.27 -4.71
CA GLN A 112 9.90 -1.90 -4.95
C GLN A 112 9.35 -0.93 -3.92
N GLY A 113 8.18 -1.21 -3.37
CA GLY A 113 7.51 -0.34 -2.41
C GLY A 113 6.04 -0.66 -2.32
N VAL A 114 5.30 0.20 -1.65
CA VAL A 114 3.84 0.08 -1.49
C VAL A 114 3.20 1.39 -1.91
N VAL A 115 2.13 1.29 -2.70
CA VAL A 115 1.33 2.45 -3.10
C VAL A 115 -0.04 2.32 -2.43
N SER A 116 -0.45 3.37 -1.73
CA SER A 116 -1.78 3.43 -1.12
C SER A 116 -2.78 4.09 -2.08
N PHE A 117 -4.07 3.88 -1.82
CA PHE A 117 -5.12 4.59 -2.55
C PHE A 117 -4.99 6.11 -2.37
N HIS A 118 -4.58 6.55 -1.19
CA HIS A 118 -4.30 7.97 -0.92
C HIS A 118 -3.19 8.49 -1.85
N ASP A 119 -2.10 7.73 -2.02
CA ASP A 119 -1.00 8.11 -2.91
C ASP A 119 -1.49 8.28 -4.36
N VAL A 120 -2.33 7.35 -4.82
CA VAL A 120 -2.90 7.40 -6.17
C VAL A 120 -3.83 8.60 -6.32
N ALA A 121 -4.73 8.82 -5.36
CA ALA A 121 -5.65 9.95 -5.39
C ALA A 121 -4.90 11.28 -5.43
N LYS A 122 -3.86 11.42 -4.62
CA LYS A 122 -3.02 12.62 -4.59
C LYS A 122 -2.31 12.84 -5.93
N ALA A 123 -1.73 11.78 -6.50
CA ALA A 123 -1.03 11.86 -7.78
C ALA A 123 -1.96 12.28 -8.92
N VAL A 124 -3.15 11.68 -8.99
CA VAL A 124 -4.17 12.02 -10.00
C VAL A 124 -4.62 13.47 -9.83
N TYR A 125 -4.87 13.91 -8.61
CA TYR A 125 -5.26 15.28 -8.33
C TYR A 125 -4.18 16.30 -8.75
N GLU A 126 -2.93 16.05 -8.41
CA GLU A 126 -1.82 16.92 -8.76
C GLU A 126 -1.59 17.00 -10.28
N ASP A 127 -1.72 15.85 -10.97
CA ASP A 127 -1.60 15.77 -12.41
C ASP A 127 -2.70 16.58 -13.12
N GLN A 128 -3.94 16.46 -12.67
CA GLN A 128 -5.06 17.24 -13.17
C GLN A 128 -4.89 18.74 -12.90
N SER A 129 -4.41 19.10 -11.70
CA SER A 129 -4.13 20.50 -11.36
C SER A 129 -3.05 21.10 -12.24
N MET A 130 -2.03 20.35 -12.60
CA MET A 130 -1.00 20.75 -13.53
C MET A 130 -1.57 21.03 -14.94
N GLU A 131 -2.40 20.13 -15.45
CA GLU A 131 -3.05 20.28 -16.74
C GLU A 131 -3.90 21.54 -16.80
N VAL A 132 -4.73 21.78 -15.77
CA VAL A 132 -5.56 22.97 -15.67
C VAL A 132 -4.71 24.24 -15.64
N SER A 133 -3.64 24.25 -14.86
CA SER A 133 -2.71 25.38 -14.77
C SER A 133 -2.05 25.68 -16.11
N MET A 134 -1.62 24.64 -16.82
CA MET A 134 -1.02 24.79 -18.16
C MET A 134 -2.02 25.35 -19.17
N LEU A 135 -3.26 24.88 -19.15
CA LEU A 135 -4.33 25.39 -20.02
C LEU A 135 -4.62 26.86 -19.75
N LYS A 136 -4.72 27.24 -18.48
CA LYS A 136 -4.92 28.65 -18.09
C LYS A 136 -3.77 29.54 -18.57
N SER A 137 -2.54 29.07 -18.41
CA SER A 137 -1.36 29.79 -18.89
C SER A 137 -1.40 29.98 -20.41
N TYR A 138 -1.78 28.94 -21.16
CA TYR A 138 -1.91 29.00 -22.61
C TYR A 138 -2.99 29.99 -23.06
N ILE A 139 -4.15 29.98 -22.38
CA ILE A 139 -5.26 30.87 -22.72
C ILE A 139 -4.91 32.34 -22.42
N ASN A 140 -4.17 32.59 -21.36
CA ASN A 140 -3.83 33.95 -20.91
C ASN A 140 -2.56 34.53 -21.58
N SER A 141 -1.91 33.73 -22.38
CA SER A 141 -0.75 34.22 -23.16
C SER A 141 -1.18 34.64 -24.55
#